data_b7fbdc3f5381f35c0ec187c653fff01b
#
_entry.id   b7fbdc3f5381f35c0ec187c653fff01b
#
_cell.length_a   1.000
_cell.length_b   1.000
_cell.length_c   1.000
_cell.angle_alpha   90.00
_cell.angle_beta   90.00
_cell.angle_gamma   90.00
#
_symmetry.space_group_name_H-M   'P 1'
#
loop_
_entity.id
_entity.type
_entity.pdbx_description
1 polymer ?
#
loop_
_entity_poly.entity_id
_entity_poly.type
_entity_poly.pdbx_seq_one_letter_code
_entity_poly.pdbx_strand_id
1 'polypeptide(L)'
;MKNFFRFNFTKDTAVAFAAGAAMLALSLLMLLFAGDSLADKIISFVLRDLLMIFGLGVVFVSLYAERNKDGVKAIGFTGKKTALSLLLDIVFAAALLAMFLKEGRPQGILEAKNLYAASYILVAGIFEMTFIYGYLRASFEKAFGIIPAIILTAAFYSFHHAGFQPEFLHLFFVGLMYCAVYYITQNLLIVFPFFWAVGALWDVIVSSDAGEEIKNFESFAIALAILALSAIWIFVIRRARRAV
;
A
#
# COMPACT_ATOMS: atom_id res chain seq x y z
N MET A 1 -17.46 -20.14 11.29
CA MET A 1 -18.32 -19.04 10.78
C MET A 1 -17.49 -17.76 10.69
N LYS A 2 -17.57 -17.02 9.59
CA LYS A 2 -16.91 -15.69 9.49
C LYS A 2 -17.71 -14.71 10.35
N ASN A 3 -17.07 -14.09 11.34
CA ASN A 3 -17.74 -13.12 12.19
C ASN A 3 -17.81 -11.78 11.45
N PHE A 4 -19.00 -11.40 10.98
CA PHE A 4 -19.21 -10.11 10.31
C PHE A 4 -19.05 -8.94 11.29
N PHE A 5 -19.49 -9.12 12.53
CA PHE A 5 -19.34 -8.17 13.63
C PHE A 5 -18.89 -8.90 14.89
N ARG A 6 -17.98 -8.32 15.63
CA ARG A 6 -17.57 -8.73 16.98
C ARG A 6 -16.98 -7.53 17.70
N PHE A 7 -16.76 -7.64 18.99
CA PHE A 7 -15.99 -6.68 19.77
C PHE A 7 -15.00 -7.42 20.66
N ASN A 8 -13.72 -7.22 20.38
CA ASN A 8 -12.59 -7.81 21.14
C ASN A 8 -11.42 -6.86 21.10
N PHE A 9 -11.51 -5.78 21.89
CA PHE A 9 -10.44 -4.78 21.96
C PHE A 9 -9.31 -5.29 22.83
N THR A 10 -8.11 -5.40 22.26
CA THR A 10 -6.90 -5.94 22.89
C THR A 10 -5.76 -4.93 22.81
N LYS A 11 -4.61 -5.26 23.45
CA LYS A 11 -3.38 -4.48 23.30
C LYS A 11 -2.94 -4.40 21.82
N ASP A 12 -3.08 -5.48 21.06
CA ASP A 12 -2.75 -5.50 19.63
C ASP A 12 -3.65 -4.55 18.84
N THR A 13 -4.92 -4.43 19.23
CA THR A 13 -5.85 -3.46 18.63
C THR A 13 -5.41 -2.02 18.91
N ALA A 14 -5.02 -1.73 20.16
CA ALA A 14 -4.50 -0.42 20.53
C ALA A 14 -3.22 -0.07 19.75
N VAL A 15 -2.31 -1.04 19.58
CA VAL A 15 -1.10 -0.88 18.75
C VAL A 15 -1.46 -0.60 17.29
N ALA A 16 -2.49 -1.27 16.75
CA ALA A 16 -2.93 -1.03 15.36
C ALA A 16 -3.48 0.39 15.18
N PHE A 17 -4.28 0.89 16.12
CA PHE A 17 -4.75 2.28 16.08
C PHE A 17 -3.60 3.28 16.24
N ALA A 18 -2.67 3.03 17.16
CA ALA A 18 -1.50 3.89 17.36
C ALA A 18 -0.61 3.94 16.10
N ALA A 19 -0.36 2.79 15.47
CA ALA A 19 0.42 2.72 14.22
C ALA A 19 -0.32 3.40 13.05
N GLY A 20 -1.65 3.22 12.95
CA GLY A 20 -2.47 3.93 11.99
C GLY A 20 -2.46 5.45 12.22
N ALA A 21 -2.57 5.90 13.48
CA ALA A 21 -2.46 7.32 13.83
C ALA A 21 -1.06 7.89 13.50
N ALA A 22 0.00 7.12 13.75
CA ALA A 22 1.36 7.52 13.35
C ALA A 22 1.48 7.69 11.83
N MET A 23 0.91 6.77 11.03
CA MET A 23 0.84 6.90 9.59
C MET A 23 0.14 8.20 9.18
N LEU A 24 -1.03 8.50 9.76
CA LEU A 24 -1.78 9.73 9.46
C LEU A 24 -0.99 10.97 9.86
N ALA A 25 -0.31 10.94 11.02
CA ALA A 25 0.55 12.06 11.45
C ALA A 25 1.70 12.29 10.49
N LEU A 26 2.37 11.24 10.00
CA LEU A 26 3.42 11.35 8.98
C LEU A 26 2.86 11.94 7.67
N SER A 27 1.68 11.49 7.22
CA SER A 27 1.03 12.01 6.02
C SER A 27 0.67 13.50 6.15
N LEU A 28 0.14 13.92 7.31
CA LEU A 28 -0.19 15.33 7.56
C LEU A 28 1.07 16.20 7.67
N LEU A 29 2.13 15.69 8.31
CA LEU A 29 3.41 16.40 8.38
C LEU A 29 4.02 16.66 6.99
N MET A 30 3.89 15.71 6.07
CA MET A 30 4.37 15.91 4.69
C MET A 30 3.73 17.11 3.99
N LEU A 31 2.46 17.44 4.29
CA LEU A 31 1.80 18.60 3.71
C LEU A 31 2.46 19.91 4.08
N LEU A 32 3.16 19.96 5.22
CA LEU A 32 3.91 21.15 5.67
C LEU A 32 5.24 21.33 4.93
N PHE A 33 5.72 20.28 4.25
CA PHE A 33 7.00 20.22 3.55
C PHE A 33 6.84 19.85 2.08
N ALA A 34 5.77 20.33 1.45
CA ALA A 34 5.45 20.09 0.04
C ALA A 34 6.15 21.07 -0.91
N GLY A 35 7.15 21.81 -0.44
CA GLY A 35 7.92 22.77 -1.24
C GLY A 35 9.06 22.12 -2.05
N ASP A 36 9.71 22.94 -2.90
CA ASP A 36 10.80 22.49 -3.78
C ASP A 36 12.20 22.69 -3.18
N SER A 37 12.30 23.21 -1.95
CA SER A 37 13.60 23.40 -1.31
C SER A 37 14.30 22.06 -1.03
N LEU A 38 15.63 22.07 -0.98
CA LEU A 38 16.39 20.88 -0.61
C LEU A 38 15.98 20.33 0.78
N ALA A 39 15.64 21.23 1.71
CA ALA A 39 15.16 20.84 3.03
C ALA A 39 13.82 20.13 2.95
N ASP A 40 12.85 20.64 2.18
CA ASP A 40 11.55 20.01 1.97
C ASP A 40 11.69 18.61 1.35
N LYS A 41 12.55 18.48 0.35
CA LYS A 41 12.83 17.18 -0.30
C LYS A 41 13.45 16.17 0.68
N ILE A 42 14.43 16.58 1.50
CA ILE A 42 15.03 15.71 2.50
C ILE A 42 13.99 15.30 3.56
N ILE A 43 13.19 16.23 4.06
CA ILE A 43 12.17 15.96 5.05
C ILE A 43 11.10 15.03 4.48
N SER A 44 10.61 15.27 3.27
CA SER A 44 9.66 14.41 2.57
C SER A 44 10.21 13.00 2.37
N PHE A 45 11.48 12.86 1.96
CA PHE A 45 12.16 11.56 1.86
C PHE A 45 12.19 10.83 3.20
N VAL A 46 12.54 11.52 4.29
CA VAL A 46 12.59 10.90 5.62
C VAL A 46 11.18 10.48 6.08
N LEU A 47 10.19 11.35 5.96
CA LEU A 47 8.83 11.05 6.44
C LEU A 47 8.14 9.98 5.60
N ARG A 48 8.18 10.10 4.27
CA ARG A 48 7.49 9.22 3.34
C ARG A 48 8.26 7.92 3.09
N ASP A 49 9.50 8.05 2.60
CA ASP A 49 10.21 6.89 2.09
C ASP A 49 10.86 6.06 3.20
N LEU A 50 11.48 6.71 4.19
CA LEU A 50 12.14 5.99 5.28
C LEU A 50 11.18 5.61 6.41
N LEU A 51 10.37 6.53 6.94
CA LEU A 51 9.53 6.22 8.09
C LEU A 51 8.25 5.51 7.71
N MET A 52 7.56 5.96 6.65
CA MET A 52 6.28 5.37 6.28
C MET A 52 6.47 4.13 5.41
N ILE A 53 7.11 4.22 4.24
CA ILE A 53 7.23 3.08 3.33
C ILE A 53 8.13 2.00 3.93
N PHE A 54 9.36 2.32 4.25
CA PHE A 54 10.28 1.33 4.78
C PHE A 54 9.99 1.00 6.27
N GLY A 55 9.83 2.01 7.13
CA GLY A 55 9.63 1.84 8.57
C GLY A 55 8.32 1.11 8.91
N LEU A 56 7.17 1.66 8.51
CA LEU A 56 5.88 1.02 8.78
C LEU A 56 5.60 -0.15 7.83
N GLY A 57 5.80 0.03 6.53
CA GLY A 57 5.46 -0.98 5.52
C GLY A 57 6.32 -2.24 5.56
N VAL A 58 7.61 -2.11 5.83
CA VAL A 58 8.55 -3.23 5.79
C VAL A 58 9.00 -3.65 7.20
N VAL A 59 9.63 -2.73 7.94
CA VAL A 59 10.24 -3.07 9.24
C VAL A 59 9.17 -3.46 10.26
N PHE A 60 8.21 -2.58 10.52
CA PHE A 60 7.17 -2.84 11.51
C PHE A 60 6.33 -4.08 11.16
N VAL A 61 5.89 -4.19 9.91
CA VAL A 61 5.07 -5.33 9.46
C VAL A 61 5.84 -6.64 9.52
N SER A 62 7.11 -6.66 9.14
CA SER A 62 7.94 -7.87 9.25
C SER A 62 8.15 -8.30 10.70
N LEU A 63 8.43 -7.36 11.61
CA LEU A 63 8.53 -7.64 13.05
C LEU A 63 7.21 -8.16 13.62
N TYR A 64 6.08 -7.59 13.20
CA TYR A 64 4.76 -8.11 13.58
C TYR A 64 4.56 -9.53 13.06
N ALA A 65 4.86 -9.79 11.80
CA ALA A 65 4.73 -11.11 11.19
C ALA A 65 5.62 -12.15 11.90
N GLU A 66 6.86 -11.78 12.27
CA GLU A 66 7.76 -12.66 13.00
C GLU A 66 7.25 -13.08 14.39
N ARG A 67 6.47 -12.23 15.05
CA ARG A 67 5.86 -12.52 16.37
C ARG A 67 4.62 -13.41 16.26
N ASN A 68 4.05 -13.53 15.06
CA ASN A 68 2.87 -14.35 14.83
C ASN A 68 3.24 -15.76 14.37
N LYS A 69 2.55 -16.79 14.90
CA LYS A 69 2.75 -18.19 14.50
C LYS A 69 2.56 -18.42 13.00
N ASP A 70 1.63 -17.70 12.40
CA ASP A 70 1.31 -17.79 10.97
C ASP A 70 2.22 -16.90 10.10
N GLY A 71 3.13 -16.13 10.68
CA GLY A 71 4.04 -15.25 9.97
C GLY A 71 3.30 -14.27 9.05
N VAL A 72 3.78 -14.11 7.84
CA VAL A 72 3.17 -13.23 6.83
C VAL A 72 1.76 -13.66 6.39
N LYS A 73 1.37 -14.91 6.63
CA LYS A 73 0.00 -15.39 6.36
C LYS A 73 -1.03 -14.72 7.27
N ALA A 74 -0.62 -14.31 8.49
CA ALA A 74 -1.48 -13.60 9.43
C ALA A 74 -2.00 -12.27 8.90
N ILE A 75 -1.26 -11.65 7.99
CA ILE A 75 -1.63 -10.39 7.35
C ILE A 75 -2.21 -10.56 5.93
N GLY A 76 -2.33 -11.80 5.45
CA GLY A 76 -3.02 -12.11 4.20
C GLY A 76 -2.11 -12.50 3.02
N PHE A 77 -0.79 -12.62 3.21
CA PHE A 77 0.09 -13.19 2.17
C PHE A 77 -0.05 -14.71 2.15
N THR A 78 -0.96 -15.20 1.33
CA THR A 78 -1.31 -16.61 1.23
C THR A 78 -1.30 -17.07 -0.23
N GLY A 79 -1.25 -18.38 -0.48
CA GLY A 79 -1.49 -18.96 -1.81
C GLY A 79 -2.95 -19.35 -2.06
N LYS A 80 -3.89 -18.83 -1.27
CA LYS A 80 -5.31 -19.20 -1.42
C LYS A 80 -5.88 -18.62 -2.70
N LYS A 81 -6.77 -19.37 -3.35
CA LYS A 81 -7.56 -18.94 -4.52
C LYS A 81 -6.71 -18.24 -5.62
N THR A 82 -5.48 -18.69 -5.84
CA THR A 82 -4.55 -18.08 -6.80
C THR A 82 -5.16 -17.98 -8.20
N ALA A 83 -5.84 -19.02 -8.69
CA ALA A 83 -6.48 -18.98 -10.00
C ALA A 83 -7.56 -17.91 -10.10
N LEU A 84 -8.41 -17.76 -9.07
CA LEU A 84 -9.42 -16.68 -9.02
C LEU A 84 -8.79 -15.31 -8.94
N SER A 85 -7.72 -15.16 -8.16
CA SER A 85 -6.97 -13.90 -8.07
C SER A 85 -6.37 -13.50 -9.40
N LEU A 86 -5.69 -14.43 -10.09
CA LEU A 86 -5.13 -14.19 -11.42
C LEU A 86 -6.21 -13.85 -12.46
N LEU A 87 -7.35 -14.53 -12.40
CA LEU A 87 -8.47 -14.22 -13.29
C LEU A 87 -8.98 -12.79 -13.07
N LEU A 88 -9.14 -12.36 -11.82
CA LEU A 88 -9.54 -10.99 -11.50
C LEU A 88 -8.49 -9.98 -11.98
N ASP A 89 -7.20 -10.23 -11.72
CA ASP A 89 -6.12 -9.35 -12.19
C ASP A 89 -6.13 -9.20 -13.72
N ILE A 90 -6.30 -10.29 -14.45
CA ILE A 90 -6.35 -10.28 -15.93
C ILE A 90 -7.57 -9.47 -16.42
N VAL A 91 -8.76 -9.73 -15.85
CA VAL A 91 -9.99 -9.02 -16.28
C VAL A 91 -9.87 -7.51 -16.02
N PHE A 92 -9.41 -7.11 -14.83
CA PHE A 92 -9.26 -5.70 -14.50
C PHE A 92 -8.11 -5.04 -15.27
N ALA A 93 -6.98 -5.73 -15.44
CA ALA A 93 -5.87 -5.21 -16.25
C ALA A 93 -6.28 -5.03 -17.71
N ALA A 94 -7.08 -5.95 -18.29
CA ALA A 94 -7.61 -5.82 -19.63
C ALA A 94 -8.60 -4.65 -19.76
N ALA A 95 -9.49 -4.46 -18.78
CA ALA A 95 -10.42 -3.33 -18.75
C ALA A 95 -9.68 -1.99 -18.65
N LEU A 96 -8.68 -1.89 -17.78
CA LEU A 96 -7.84 -0.70 -17.66
C LEU A 96 -7.03 -0.41 -18.92
N LEU A 97 -6.44 -1.44 -19.51
CA LEU A 97 -5.73 -1.30 -20.77
C LEU A 97 -6.66 -0.77 -21.87
N ALA A 98 -7.89 -1.28 -21.96
CA ALA A 98 -8.88 -0.81 -22.92
C ALA A 98 -9.26 0.66 -22.68
N MET A 99 -9.49 1.06 -21.43
CA MET A 99 -9.75 2.46 -21.06
C MET A 99 -8.53 3.33 -21.37
N PHE A 100 -7.34 2.87 -21.01
CA PHE A 100 -6.08 3.56 -21.28
C PHE A 100 -5.88 3.81 -22.79
N LEU A 101 -6.09 2.80 -23.64
CA LEU A 101 -5.96 2.93 -25.11
C LEU A 101 -7.00 3.89 -25.68
N LYS A 102 -8.17 4.00 -25.06
CA LYS A 102 -9.23 4.91 -25.48
C LYS A 102 -8.97 6.37 -25.10
N GLU A 103 -8.44 6.62 -23.91
CA GLU A 103 -8.30 7.96 -23.32
C GLU A 103 -6.87 8.47 -23.31
N GLY A 104 -5.89 7.57 -23.34
CA GLY A 104 -4.47 7.88 -23.27
C GLY A 104 -3.84 8.17 -24.64
N ARG A 105 -2.62 8.70 -24.60
CA ARG A 105 -1.74 8.82 -25.76
C ARG A 105 -0.78 7.62 -25.76
N PRO A 106 -1.07 6.55 -26.53
CA PRO A 106 -0.28 5.31 -26.46
C PRO A 106 1.20 5.51 -26.78
N GLN A 107 1.57 6.58 -27.51
CA GLN A 107 2.95 6.89 -27.86
C GLN A 107 3.82 7.28 -26.65
N GLY A 108 3.24 7.75 -25.55
CA GLY A 108 3.97 8.15 -24.35
C GLY A 108 4.09 7.09 -23.27
N ILE A 109 3.45 5.92 -23.41
CA ILE A 109 3.42 4.89 -22.35
C ILE A 109 4.81 4.44 -21.91
N LEU A 110 5.71 4.24 -22.88
CA LEU A 110 7.06 3.73 -22.63
C LEU A 110 8.10 4.86 -22.41
N GLU A 111 7.66 6.08 -22.21
CA GLU A 111 8.58 7.16 -21.83
C GLU A 111 9.24 6.84 -20.49
N ALA A 112 10.55 7.11 -20.39
CA ALA A 112 11.33 6.83 -19.19
C ALA A 112 10.70 7.44 -17.92
N LYS A 113 10.15 8.66 -18.03
CA LYS A 113 9.45 9.33 -16.92
C LYS A 113 8.27 8.51 -16.36
N ASN A 114 7.47 7.85 -17.21
CA ASN A 114 6.37 7.00 -16.79
C ASN A 114 6.86 5.71 -16.11
N LEU A 115 7.98 5.15 -16.60
CA LEU A 115 8.61 3.99 -15.95
C LEU A 115 9.18 4.37 -14.57
N TYR A 116 9.74 5.57 -14.42
CA TYR A 116 10.23 6.04 -13.13
C TYR A 116 9.11 6.17 -12.11
N ALA A 117 8.02 6.84 -12.49
CA ALA A 117 6.84 6.98 -11.64
C ALA A 117 6.22 5.62 -11.30
N ALA A 118 6.03 4.74 -12.29
CA ALA A 118 5.48 3.40 -12.07
C ALA A 118 6.34 2.58 -11.09
N SER A 119 7.67 2.68 -11.19
CA SER A 119 8.59 2.02 -10.25
C SER A 119 8.46 2.59 -8.84
N TYR A 120 8.34 3.90 -8.70
CA TYR A 120 8.16 4.55 -7.41
C TYR A 120 6.82 4.14 -6.75
N ILE A 121 5.73 4.21 -7.48
CA ILE A 121 4.40 3.82 -6.96
C ILE A 121 4.34 2.32 -6.65
N LEU A 122 5.07 1.47 -7.39
CA LEU A 122 5.20 0.06 -7.03
C LEU A 122 5.74 -0.11 -5.61
N VAL A 123 6.76 0.66 -5.24
CA VAL A 123 7.37 0.62 -3.90
C VAL A 123 6.45 1.23 -2.85
N ALA A 124 5.82 2.37 -3.15
CA ALA A 124 4.81 2.96 -2.28
C ALA A 124 3.65 1.98 -2.03
N GLY A 125 3.20 1.28 -3.07
CA GLY A 125 2.17 0.24 -2.98
C GLY A 125 2.54 -0.93 -2.08
N ILE A 126 3.84 -1.25 -1.92
CA ILE A 126 4.27 -2.26 -0.93
C ILE A 126 3.85 -1.84 0.48
N PHE A 127 4.05 -0.57 0.84
CA PHE A 127 3.60 -0.04 2.14
C PHE A 127 2.08 -0.19 2.29
N GLU A 128 1.30 0.26 1.34
CA GLU A 128 -0.15 0.22 1.42
C GLU A 128 -0.67 -1.22 1.52
N MET A 129 -0.13 -2.12 0.71
CA MET A 129 -0.52 -3.53 0.75
C MET A 129 -0.12 -4.22 2.05
N THR A 130 1.09 -4.00 2.53
CA THR A 130 1.57 -4.70 3.74
C THR A 130 1.00 -4.08 5.01
N PHE A 131 1.01 -2.75 5.12
CA PHE A 131 0.61 -2.06 6.33
C PHE A 131 -0.91 -1.83 6.39
N ILE A 132 -1.51 -1.19 5.37
CA ILE A 132 -2.93 -0.82 5.42
C ILE A 132 -3.80 -2.07 5.18
N TYR A 133 -3.70 -2.70 4.01
CA TYR A 133 -4.55 -3.84 3.65
C TYR A 133 -4.11 -5.17 4.29
N GLY A 134 -2.86 -5.28 4.70
CA GLY A 134 -2.34 -6.41 5.46
C GLY A 134 -2.57 -6.25 6.96
N TYR A 135 -1.72 -5.46 7.60
CA TYR A 135 -1.66 -5.37 9.07
C TYR A 135 -2.89 -4.70 9.70
N LEU A 136 -3.25 -3.48 9.27
CA LEU A 136 -4.40 -2.77 9.87
C LEU A 136 -5.69 -3.54 9.64
N ARG A 137 -5.97 -3.96 8.41
CA ARG A 137 -7.15 -4.76 8.09
C ARG A 137 -7.22 -6.02 8.96
N ALA A 138 -6.13 -6.80 9.05
CA ALA A 138 -6.14 -8.03 9.84
C ALA A 138 -6.33 -7.78 11.34
N SER A 139 -5.75 -6.70 11.87
CA SER A 139 -5.91 -6.29 13.27
C SER A 139 -7.34 -5.85 13.57
N PHE A 140 -7.94 -5.04 12.69
CA PHE A 140 -9.33 -4.61 12.83
C PHE A 140 -10.32 -5.77 12.65
N GLU A 141 -10.03 -6.73 11.75
CA GLU A 141 -10.86 -7.92 11.59
C GLU A 141 -10.83 -8.80 12.85
N LYS A 142 -9.68 -8.95 13.48
CA LYS A 142 -9.55 -9.64 14.76
C LYS A 142 -10.29 -8.95 15.89
N ALA A 143 -10.36 -7.63 15.87
CA ALA A 143 -11.02 -6.84 16.93
C ALA A 143 -12.53 -6.69 16.72
N PHE A 144 -12.95 -6.36 15.50
CA PHE A 144 -14.32 -5.88 15.26
C PHE A 144 -15.11 -6.70 14.23
N GLY A 145 -14.48 -7.67 13.58
CA GLY A 145 -15.07 -8.48 12.49
C GLY A 145 -14.87 -7.87 11.12
N ILE A 146 -15.43 -8.53 10.11
CA ILE A 146 -15.14 -8.24 8.71
C ILE A 146 -15.63 -6.86 8.27
N ILE A 147 -16.89 -6.52 8.58
CA ILE A 147 -17.51 -5.28 8.08
C ILE A 147 -16.84 -4.03 8.67
N PRO A 148 -16.67 -3.91 10.01
CA PRO A 148 -15.92 -2.79 10.55
C PRO A 148 -14.47 -2.74 10.07
N ALA A 149 -13.81 -3.89 9.87
CA ALA A 149 -12.45 -3.93 9.34
C ALA A 149 -12.35 -3.33 7.93
N ILE A 150 -13.29 -3.65 7.04
CA ILE A 150 -13.36 -3.06 5.69
C ILE A 150 -13.49 -1.54 5.79
N ILE A 151 -14.46 -1.06 6.58
CA ILE A 151 -14.75 0.38 6.72
C ILE A 151 -13.55 1.12 7.32
N LEU A 152 -12.98 0.62 8.42
CA LEU A 152 -11.83 1.25 9.07
C LEU A 152 -10.60 1.26 8.16
N THR A 153 -10.32 0.15 7.47
CA THR A 153 -9.18 0.07 6.55
C THR A 153 -9.33 1.07 5.40
N ALA A 154 -10.51 1.14 4.78
CA ALA A 154 -10.80 2.11 3.72
C ALA A 154 -10.72 3.56 4.22
N ALA A 155 -11.17 3.85 5.45
CA ALA A 155 -11.04 5.16 6.06
C ALA A 155 -9.57 5.54 6.29
N PHE A 156 -8.76 4.65 6.85
CA PHE A 156 -7.31 4.89 7.05
C PHE A 156 -6.59 5.10 5.72
N TYR A 157 -6.94 4.32 4.69
CA TYR A 157 -6.40 4.49 3.33
C TYR A 157 -6.74 5.87 2.77
N SER A 158 -7.99 6.28 2.84
CA SER A 158 -8.44 7.58 2.34
C SER A 158 -7.80 8.75 3.09
N PHE A 159 -7.78 8.71 4.43
CA PHE A 159 -7.14 9.74 5.25
C PHE A 159 -5.64 9.86 4.99
N HIS A 160 -4.96 8.73 4.76
CA HIS A 160 -3.54 8.72 4.44
C HIS A 160 -3.21 9.51 3.16
N HIS A 161 -4.07 9.41 2.13
CA HIS A 161 -3.84 10.08 0.84
C HIS A 161 -4.23 11.56 0.85
N ALA A 162 -5.43 11.85 1.33
CA ALA A 162 -6.06 13.15 1.10
C ALA A 162 -6.50 13.88 2.38
N GLY A 163 -6.39 13.25 3.56
CA GLY A 163 -7.03 13.79 4.75
C GLY A 163 -8.54 13.94 4.51
N PHE A 164 -9.12 15.06 4.94
CA PHE A 164 -10.54 15.42 4.70
C PHE A 164 -10.76 16.26 3.44
N GLN A 165 -9.94 16.09 2.42
CA GLN A 165 -10.06 16.83 1.16
C GLN A 165 -11.22 16.29 0.29
N PRO A 166 -11.60 16.99 -0.79
CA PRO A 166 -12.71 16.55 -1.67
C PRO A 166 -12.57 15.12 -2.19
N GLU A 167 -11.35 14.63 -2.38
CA GLU A 167 -11.05 13.29 -2.85
C GLU A 167 -11.25 12.18 -1.82
N PHE A 168 -11.47 12.54 -0.53
CA PHE A 168 -11.64 11.56 0.54
C PHE A 168 -12.67 10.48 0.21
N LEU A 169 -13.85 10.88 -0.27
CA LEU A 169 -14.92 9.91 -0.59
C LEU A 169 -14.52 9.01 -1.77
N HIS A 170 -13.88 9.56 -2.79
CA HIS A 170 -13.38 8.78 -3.92
C HIS A 170 -12.40 7.71 -3.44
N LEU A 171 -11.36 8.11 -2.71
CA LEU A 171 -10.35 7.21 -2.16
C LEU A 171 -10.92 6.22 -1.14
N PHE A 172 -11.94 6.61 -0.38
CA PHE A 172 -12.64 5.69 0.51
C PHE A 172 -13.31 4.55 -0.26
N PHE A 173 -13.99 4.86 -1.36
CA PHE A 173 -14.59 3.82 -2.22
C PHE A 173 -13.53 2.95 -2.91
N VAL A 174 -12.41 3.52 -3.33
CA VAL A 174 -11.25 2.76 -3.82
C VAL A 174 -10.74 1.81 -2.73
N GLY A 175 -10.61 2.28 -1.50
CA GLY A 175 -10.24 1.46 -0.36
C GLY A 175 -11.21 0.30 -0.09
N LEU A 176 -12.53 0.55 -0.20
CA LEU A 176 -13.54 -0.51 -0.12
C LEU A 176 -13.37 -1.55 -1.23
N MET A 177 -13.08 -1.11 -2.45
CA MET A 177 -12.85 -1.99 -3.61
C MET A 177 -11.67 -2.94 -3.34
N TYR A 178 -10.52 -2.43 -2.88
CA TYR A 178 -9.36 -3.28 -2.57
C TYR A 178 -9.65 -4.26 -1.44
N CYS A 179 -10.37 -3.83 -0.39
CA CYS A 179 -10.82 -4.73 0.66
C CYS A 179 -11.74 -5.83 0.10
N ALA A 180 -12.69 -5.49 -0.77
CA ALA A 180 -13.58 -6.46 -1.41
C ALA A 180 -12.80 -7.50 -2.24
N VAL A 181 -11.85 -7.05 -3.07
CA VAL A 181 -10.98 -7.93 -3.85
C VAL A 181 -10.19 -8.86 -2.92
N TYR A 182 -9.65 -8.35 -1.80
CA TYR A 182 -9.00 -9.19 -0.80
C TYR A 182 -9.97 -10.23 -0.21
N TYR A 183 -11.17 -9.86 0.21
CA TYR A 183 -12.11 -10.81 0.82
C TYR A 183 -12.62 -11.86 -0.16
N ILE A 184 -12.67 -11.56 -1.45
CA ILE A 184 -12.96 -12.53 -2.52
C ILE A 184 -11.79 -13.50 -2.71
N THR A 185 -10.58 -12.98 -2.82
CA THR A 185 -9.37 -13.75 -3.17
C THR A 185 -8.69 -14.38 -1.96
N GLN A 186 -8.70 -13.73 -0.82
CA GLN A 186 -7.96 -14.10 0.41
C GLN A 186 -6.44 -14.17 0.18
N ASN A 187 -5.91 -13.36 -0.74
CA ASN A 187 -4.52 -13.42 -1.19
C ASN A 187 -3.96 -12.05 -1.54
N LEU A 188 -3.32 -11.40 -0.58
CA LEU A 188 -2.67 -10.09 -0.81
C LEU A 188 -1.53 -10.15 -1.83
N LEU A 189 -0.86 -11.30 -1.96
CA LEU A 189 0.23 -11.45 -2.92
C LEU A 189 -0.24 -11.19 -4.36
N ILE A 190 -1.48 -11.56 -4.68
CA ILE A 190 -2.07 -11.38 -6.01
C ILE A 190 -2.85 -10.06 -6.10
N VAL A 191 -3.43 -9.59 -5.00
CA VAL A 191 -4.09 -8.27 -4.98
C VAL A 191 -3.11 -7.13 -5.26
N PHE A 192 -1.83 -7.28 -4.89
CA PHE A 192 -0.82 -6.27 -5.09
C PHE A 192 -0.58 -5.89 -6.57
N PRO A 193 -0.39 -6.83 -7.51
CA PRO A 193 -0.33 -6.49 -8.94
C PRO A 193 -1.56 -5.77 -9.45
N PHE A 194 -2.75 -6.16 -9.01
CA PHE A 194 -4.00 -5.47 -9.32
C PHE A 194 -3.98 -4.02 -8.80
N PHE A 195 -3.62 -3.82 -7.54
CA PHE A 195 -3.48 -2.50 -6.94
C PHE A 195 -2.50 -1.61 -7.73
N TRP A 196 -1.33 -2.13 -8.05
CA TRP A 196 -0.31 -1.39 -8.78
C TRP A 196 -0.79 -0.99 -10.19
N ALA A 197 -1.43 -1.89 -10.92
CA ALA A 197 -1.93 -1.62 -12.25
C ALA A 197 -3.05 -0.56 -12.25
N VAL A 198 -3.99 -0.67 -11.31
CA VAL A 198 -5.12 0.28 -11.18
C VAL A 198 -4.65 1.63 -10.66
N GLY A 199 -3.88 1.66 -9.57
CA GLY A 199 -3.42 2.89 -8.97
C GLY A 199 -2.31 3.56 -9.78
N ALA A 200 -1.21 2.84 -10.01
CA ALA A 200 -0.02 3.44 -10.60
C ALA A 200 -0.16 3.75 -12.09
N LEU A 201 -0.62 2.80 -12.88
CA LEU A 201 -0.67 2.99 -14.33
C LEU A 201 -1.78 3.97 -14.72
N TRP A 202 -2.94 3.87 -14.09
CA TRP A 202 -4.03 4.78 -14.38
C TRP A 202 -3.70 6.22 -13.98
N ASP A 203 -3.35 6.46 -12.71
CA ASP A 203 -3.06 7.81 -12.23
C ASP A 203 -1.85 8.45 -12.90
N VAL A 204 -0.78 7.71 -13.10
CA VAL A 204 0.47 8.26 -13.64
C VAL A 204 0.43 8.47 -15.13
N ILE A 205 -0.24 7.60 -15.88
CA ILE A 205 -0.18 7.62 -17.34
C ILE A 205 -1.40 8.34 -17.96
N VAL A 206 -2.56 8.25 -17.32
CA VAL A 206 -3.82 8.82 -17.84
C VAL A 206 -4.17 10.15 -17.21
N SER A 207 -4.12 10.26 -15.88
CA SER A 207 -4.47 11.50 -15.17
C SER A 207 -3.28 12.46 -15.02
N SER A 208 -2.44 12.51 -15.98
CA SER A 208 -1.28 13.30 -16.31
C SER A 208 -0.66 14.27 -15.27
N ASP A 209 -1.42 14.87 -14.38
CA ASP A 209 -0.92 15.89 -13.44
C ASP A 209 -0.50 15.30 -12.08
N ALA A 210 -1.18 14.25 -11.62
CA ALA A 210 -0.97 13.68 -10.29
C ALA A 210 0.37 12.94 -10.10
N GLY A 211 1.13 12.72 -11.13
CA GLY A 211 2.38 11.97 -11.05
C GLY A 211 3.63 12.74 -11.48
N GLU A 212 3.53 14.02 -11.86
CA GLU A 212 4.67 14.76 -12.42
C GLU A 212 5.85 14.87 -11.43
N GLU A 213 5.58 15.06 -10.15
CA GLU A 213 6.61 15.16 -9.09
C GLU A 213 7.43 13.87 -8.90
N ILE A 214 6.89 12.71 -9.31
CA ILE A 214 7.57 11.40 -9.21
C ILE A 214 8.06 10.88 -10.56
N LYS A 215 7.83 11.59 -11.67
CA LYS A 215 8.25 11.24 -13.02
C LYS A 215 9.71 11.62 -13.31
N ASN A 216 10.61 11.44 -12.36
CA ASN A 216 12.03 11.81 -12.48
C ASN A 216 12.95 10.66 -12.05
N PHE A 217 14.23 10.78 -12.42
CA PHE A 217 15.23 9.77 -12.08
C PHE A 217 15.51 9.66 -10.58
N GLU A 218 15.33 10.74 -9.83
CA GLU A 218 15.50 10.75 -8.37
C GLU A 218 14.50 9.80 -7.70
N SER A 219 13.20 9.89 -8.07
CA SER A 219 12.16 8.98 -7.59
C SER A 219 12.45 7.52 -7.93
N PHE A 220 12.96 7.26 -9.14
CA PHE A 220 13.40 5.91 -9.53
C PHE A 220 14.56 5.41 -8.67
N ALA A 221 15.58 6.26 -8.43
CA ALA A 221 16.70 5.90 -7.57
C ALA A 221 16.27 5.64 -6.12
N ILE A 222 15.36 6.45 -5.58
CA ILE A 222 14.74 6.23 -4.26
C ILE A 222 14.01 4.89 -4.23
N ALA A 223 13.20 4.58 -5.24
CA ALA A 223 12.51 3.29 -5.32
C ALA A 223 13.48 2.11 -5.25
N LEU A 224 14.57 2.14 -6.03
CA LEU A 224 15.59 1.10 -5.99
C LEU A 224 16.29 1.01 -4.63
N ALA A 225 16.59 2.15 -4.00
CA ALA A 225 17.20 2.18 -2.68
C ALA A 225 16.28 1.55 -1.61
N ILE A 226 15.00 1.87 -1.62
CA ILE A 226 14.01 1.29 -0.69
C ILE A 226 13.85 -0.21 -0.92
N LEU A 227 13.81 -0.67 -2.18
CA LEU A 227 13.78 -2.11 -2.48
C LEU A 227 15.02 -2.82 -1.96
N ALA A 228 16.21 -2.24 -2.17
CA ALA A 228 17.47 -2.80 -1.68
C ALA A 228 17.49 -2.87 -0.14
N LEU A 229 17.12 -1.79 0.55
CA LEU A 229 17.00 -1.75 2.01
C LEU A 229 16.00 -2.78 2.52
N SER A 230 14.87 -2.93 1.85
CA SER A 230 13.84 -3.91 2.21
C SER A 230 14.36 -5.35 2.05
N ALA A 231 15.08 -5.65 0.97
CA ALA A 231 15.69 -6.95 0.74
C ALA A 231 16.76 -7.27 1.80
N ILE A 232 17.64 -6.30 2.10
CA ILE A 232 18.66 -6.43 3.15
C ILE A 232 18.00 -6.70 4.51
N TRP A 233 16.99 -5.91 4.88
CA TRP A 233 16.26 -6.08 6.13
C TRP A 233 15.62 -7.46 6.25
N ILE A 234 14.91 -7.92 5.22
CA ILE A 234 14.29 -9.25 5.21
C ILE A 234 15.34 -10.36 5.29
N PHE A 235 16.48 -10.19 4.64
CA PHE A 235 17.59 -11.15 4.75
C PHE A 235 18.14 -11.21 6.17
N VAL A 236 18.42 -10.06 6.80
CA VAL A 236 18.97 -9.97 8.15
C VAL A 236 18.02 -10.60 9.16
N ILE A 237 16.72 -10.25 9.14
CA ILE A 237 15.75 -10.80 10.10
C ILE A 237 15.57 -12.32 9.95
N ARG A 238 15.57 -12.83 8.70
CA ARG A 238 15.52 -14.27 8.45
C ARG A 238 16.76 -15.01 8.93
N ARG A 239 17.94 -14.40 8.78
CA ARG A 239 19.19 -14.99 9.24
C ARG A 239 19.25 -15.03 10.77
N ALA A 240 18.86 -13.95 11.43
CA ALA A 240 18.79 -13.89 12.89
C ALA A 240 17.87 -14.99 13.46
N ARG A 241 16.73 -15.27 12.80
CA ARG A 241 15.80 -16.32 13.21
C ARG A 241 16.33 -17.75 13.07
N ARG A 242 17.24 -17.99 12.13
CA ARG A 242 17.85 -19.32 11.95
C ARG A 242 18.97 -19.60 12.93
N ALA A 243 19.45 -18.57 13.61
CA ALA A 243 20.55 -18.67 14.58
C ALA A 243 20.06 -18.87 16.02
N VAL A 244 18.78 -18.77 16.27
CA VAL A 244 18.06 -19.08 17.53
C VAL A 244 17.32 -20.41 17.40
#